data_14893d881242d147c3af7496b84920e3
#
_entry.id   14893d881242d147c3af7496b84920e3
#
_cell.length_a   1.000
_cell.length_b   1.000
_cell.length_c   1.000
_cell.angle_alpha   90.00
_cell.angle_beta   90.00
_cell.angle_gamma   90.00
#
_symmetry.space_group_name_H-M   'P 1'
#
loop_
_entity.id
_entity.type
_entity.pdbx_description
1 polymer ?
#
loop_
_entity_poly.entity_id
_entity_poly.type
_entity_poly.pdbx_seq_one_letter_code
_entity_poly.pdbx_strand_id
1 'polypeptide(L)'
;MAEPKIGIIGIPGKWSTEALADAVAARTGIRRVIDMSRVMLDLDSGALMHDGEDLCSYDALIVKKISETYSPHVLDRLELLRMAQARGVRIFSNPEAILRLIDRLACTMSLRLADIPMPRTRVTEDLTEAEAAVDLYGSAVFKPLYSTKARGMYVIESGAGAAAQIRDFAAGNPVMYIQEKLDLSGQDLGMVFLNGDYLCTYARVSASDTWNTTIHSGGKYAPYDPDPDLIDLARRAQAPFGLSFTTVDVAMTAQGPIVFEVSAFGGFRGARDGCGMDAAALLARHVIKEVAA
;
A
#
# COMPACT_ATOMS: atom_id res chain seq x y z
N MET A 1 -32.35 13.05 8.03
CA MET A 1 -31.62 11.77 8.28
C MET A 1 -30.51 12.08 9.28
N ALA A 2 -30.16 11.17 10.18
CA ALA A 2 -29.03 11.38 11.08
C ALA A 2 -27.73 11.41 10.25
N GLU A 3 -26.76 12.22 10.70
CA GLU A 3 -25.44 12.24 10.09
C GLU A 3 -24.74 10.88 10.27
N PRO A 4 -24.09 10.32 9.23
CA PRO A 4 -23.49 9.02 9.33
C PRO A 4 -22.29 9.01 10.27
N LYS A 5 -22.20 8.02 11.13
CA LYS A 5 -21.10 7.80 12.07
C LYS A 5 -19.94 7.08 11.36
N ILE A 6 -18.93 7.83 10.93
CA ILE A 6 -17.78 7.33 10.17
C ILE A 6 -16.50 7.48 10.99
N GLY A 7 -15.75 6.36 11.16
CA GLY A 7 -14.48 6.32 11.84
C GLY A 7 -13.30 6.17 10.86
N ILE A 8 -12.15 6.75 11.20
CA ILE A 8 -10.92 6.63 10.43
C ILE A 8 -9.94 5.70 11.14
N ILE A 9 -9.75 4.51 10.60
CA ILE A 9 -8.68 3.61 11.05
C ILE A 9 -7.34 4.20 10.57
N GLY A 10 -6.50 4.59 11.51
CA GLY A 10 -5.24 5.25 11.18
C GLY A 10 -4.31 5.38 12.36
N ILE A 11 -3.19 6.04 12.16
CA ILE A 11 -2.19 6.30 13.20
C ILE A 11 -2.36 7.76 13.62
N PRO A 12 -2.76 8.03 14.87
CA PRO A 12 -2.91 9.38 15.38
C PRO A 12 -1.66 10.24 15.16
N GLY A 13 -1.85 11.51 14.81
CA GLY A 13 -0.78 12.46 14.52
C GLY A 13 -0.10 12.29 13.15
N LYS A 14 -0.40 11.26 12.37
CA LYS A 14 0.14 11.15 11.00
C LYS A 14 -0.71 11.97 10.04
N TRP A 15 -0.06 12.84 9.29
CA TRP A 15 -0.72 13.82 8.43
C TRP A 15 -1.86 13.26 7.57
N SER A 16 -1.70 12.11 6.92
CA SER A 16 -2.74 11.55 6.05
C SER A 16 -3.95 11.00 6.81
N THR A 17 -3.76 10.56 8.06
CA THR A 17 -4.85 10.15 8.97
C THR A 17 -5.63 11.37 9.40
N GLU A 18 -4.92 12.40 9.88
CA GLU A 18 -5.55 13.64 10.35
C GLU A 18 -6.30 14.36 9.24
N ALA A 19 -5.69 14.50 8.05
CA ALA A 19 -6.33 15.11 6.89
C ALA A 19 -7.64 14.41 6.49
N LEU A 20 -7.69 13.06 6.56
CA LEU A 20 -8.91 12.33 6.27
C LEU A 20 -9.96 12.50 7.38
N ALA A 21 -9.53 12.48 8.64
CA ALA A 21 -10.44 12.71 9.77
C ALA A 21 -11.05 14.11 9.73
N ASP A 22 -10.26 15.13 9.38
CA ASP A 22 -10.73 16.51 9.21
C ASP A 22 -11.70 16.63 8.01
N ALA A 23 -11.40 15.94 6.90
CA ALA A 23 -12.25 15.94 5.71
C ALA A 23 -13.62 15.28 5.96
N VAL A 24 -13.67 14.22 6.77
CA VAL A 24 -14.92 13.59 7.21
C VAL A 24 -15.65 14.50 8.19
N ALA A 25 -14.97 15.02 9.21
CA ALA A 25 -15.54 15.90 10.22
C ALA A 25 -16.17 17.17 9.62
N ALA A 26 -15.54 17.76 8.60
CA ALA A 26 -16.06 18.93 7.89
C ALA A 26 -17.42 18.69 7.21
N ARG A 27 -17.82 17.41 7.00
CA ARG A 27 -19.06 17.02 6.33
C ARG A 27 -20.08 16.35 7.24
N THR A 28 -19.64 15.71 8.31
CA THR A 28 -20.50 14.96 9.21
C THR A 28 -20.58 15.57 10.62
N GLY A 29 -19.77 16.57 10.92
CA GLY A 29 -19.62 17.12 12.27
C GLY A 29 -18.89 16.19 13.25
N ILE A 30 -18.57 14.95 12.86
CA ILE A 30 -18.00 13.91 13.74
C ILE A 30 -16.55 13.65 13.33
N ARG A 31 -15.60 13.82 14.26
CA ARG A 31 -14.19 13.49 14.07
C ARG A 31 -13.80 12.31 14.94
N ARG A 32 -13.46 11.19 14.32
CA ARG A 32 -13.02 9.96 15.03
C ARG A 32 -11.82 9.35 14.34
N VAL A 33 -10.69 9.27 15.06
CA VAL A 33 -9.50 8.50 14.66
C VAL A 33 -9.41 7.28 15.56
N ILE A 34 -9.25 6.12 14.98
CA ILE A 34 -9.22 4.82 15.65
C ILE A 34 -7.83 4.23 15.45
N ASP A 35 -7.09 4.09 16.54
CA ASP A 35 -5.81 3.39 16.58
C ASP A 35 -6.08 1.91 16.87
N MET A 36 -5.82 1.04 15.89
CA MET A 36 -6.04 -0.40 16.04
C MET A 36 -5.17 -1.04 17.14
N SER A 37 -4.10 -0.39 17.60
CA SER A 37 -3.32 -0.88 18.74
C SER A 37 -4.04 -0.75 20.09
N ARG A 38 -5.13 0.04 20.13
CA ARG A 38 -5.94 0.31 21.32
C ARG A 38 -7.34 -0.33 21.25
N VAL A 39 -7.60 -1.09 20.19
CA VAL A 39 -8.87 -1.81 20.03
C VAL A 39 -8.86 -3.09 20.86
N MET A 40 -9.94 -3.33 21.60
CA MET A 40 -10.19 -4.53 22.37
C MET A 40 -11.40 -5.26 21.79
N LEU A 41 -11.25 -6.55 21.54
CA LEU A 41 -12.34 -7.45 21.19
C LEU A 41 -12.78 -8.22 22.43
N ASP A 42 -14.04 -8.11 22.77
CA ASP A 42 -14.70 -8.99 23.71
C ASP A 42 -15.48 -10.07 22.93
N LEU A 43 -15.00 -11.30 22.99
CA LEU A 43 -15.62 -12.42 22.26
C LEU A 43 -16.96 -12.86 22.84
N ASP A 44 -17.22 -12.64 24.12
CA ASP A 44 -18.49 -13.04 24.78
C ASP A 44 -19.64 -12.14 24.31
N SER A 45 -19.43 -10.83 24.30
CA SER A 45 -20.42 -9.86 23.81
C SER A 45 -20.31 -9.65 22.29
N GLY A 46 -19.14 -9.94 21.70
CA GLY A 46 -18.76 -9.61 20.34
C GLY A 46 -18.55 -8.12 20.12
N ALA A 47 -18.31 -7.33 21.16
CA ALA A 47 -18.06 -5.91 21.07
C ALA A 47 -16.61 -5.63 20.66
N LEU A 48 -16.42 -4.67 19.76
CA LEU A 48 -15.12 -4.21 19.30
C LEU A 48 -14.88 -2.80 19.82
N MET A 49 -14.26 -2.68 21.00
CA MET A 49 -14.18 -1.45 21.77
C MET A 49 -12.95 -0.61 21.47
N HIS A 50 -13.13 0.68 21.28
CA HIS A 50 -12.08 1.69 21.22
C HIS A 50 -12.52 2.95 21.97
N ASP A 51 -11.77 3.38 22.98
CA ASP A 51 -12.03 4.57 23.80
C ASP A 51 -13.47 4.63 24.34
N GLY A 52 -14.02 3.49 24.77
CA GLY A 52 -15.36 3.37 25.34
C GLY A 52 -16.51 3.30 24.31
N GLU A 53 -16.23 3.34 23.03
CA GLU A 53 -17.21 3.17 21.95
C GLU A 53 -17.08 1.79 21.28
N ASP A 54 -18.20 1.15 20.97
CA ASP A 54 -18.22 -0.07 20.16
C ASP A 54 -18.16 0.30 18.67
N LEU A 55 -17.08 -0.12 18.00
CA LEU A 55 -16.88 0.12 16.57
C LEU A 55 -17.93 -0.55 15.69
N CYS A 56 -18.62 -1.59 16.18
CA CYS A 56 -19.73 -2.21 15.49
C CYS A 56 -20.99 -1.32 15.43
N SER A 57 -21.01 -0.20 16.17
CA SER A 57 -22.06 0.81 16.10
C SER A 57 -21.85 1.89 15.04
N TYR A 58 -20.76 1.80 14.27
CA TYR A 58 -20.45 2.74 13.19
C TYR A 58 -21.15 2.33 11.89
N ASP A 59 -21.55 3.32 11.09
CA ASP A 59 -22.07 3.08 9.73
C ASP A 59 -20.93 2.68 8.78
N ALA A 60 -19.75 3.27 8.98
CA ALA A 60 -18.56 2.92 8.19
C ALA A 60 -17.25 3.18 8.92
N LEU A 61 -16.20 2.44 8.49
CA LEU A 61 -14.81 2.67 8.85
C LEU A 61 -13.97 2.81 7.60
N ILE A 62 -13.14 3.86 7.53
CA ILE A 62 -12.20 4.09 6.41
C ILE A 62 -10.80 3.70 6.86
N VAL A 63 -10.19 2.73 6.20
CA VAL A 63 -8.86 2.24 6.56
C VAL A 63 -7.79 3.06 5.84
N LYS A 64 -7.25 4.06 6.52
CA LYS A 64 -6.14 4.89 5.98
C LYS A 64 -4.78 4.32 6.30
N LYS A 65 -4.63 3.65 7.44
CA LYS A 65 -3.40 2.97 7.85
C LYS A 65 -3.72 2.00 8.98
N ILE A 66 -3.18 0.79 8.92
CA ILE A 66 -3.46 -0.24 9.93
C ILE A 66 -2.37 -0.35 11.01
N SER A 67 -1.12 -0.02 10.67
CA SER A 67 0.06 -0.06 11.55
C SER A 67 1.20 0.80 11.00
N GLU A 68 2.15 1.21 11.85
CA GLU A 68 3.39 1.86 11.40
C GLU A 68 4.35 0.89 10.72
N THR A 69 4.40 -0.33 11.22
CA THR A 69 5.22 -1.43 10.69
C THR A 69 4.31 -2.58 10.30
N TYR A 70 4.71 -3.34 9.29
CA TYR A 70 4.03 -4.58 8.95
C TYR A 70 4.70 -5.74 9.68
N SER A 71 3.89 -6.54 10.33
CA SER A 71 4.27 -7.72 11.11
C SER A 71 3.03 -8.57 11.36
N PRO A 72 3.13 -9.76 11.95
CA PRO A 72 1.98 -10.65 12.16
C PRO A 72 0.76 -10.00 12.84
N HIS A 73 0.95 -9.07 13.78
CA HIS A 73 -0.17 -8.37 14.44
C HIS A 73 -1.05 -7.54 13.48
N VAL A 74 -0.57 -7.23 12.28
CA VAL A 74 -1.39 -6.57 11.25
C VAL A 74 -2.47 -7.50 10.74
N LEU A 75 -2.20 -8.80 10.67
CA LEU A 75 -3.17 -9.83 10.29
C LEU A 75 -4.31 -9.85 11.31
N ASP A 76 -3.97 -9.85 12.61
CA ASP A 76 -4.96 -9.82 13.70
C ASP A 76 -5.82 -8.56 13.63
N ARG A 77 -5.23 -7.39 13.39
CA ARG A 77 -5.97 -6.13 13.22
C ARG A 77 -6.94 -6.16 12.05
N LEU A 78 -6.57 -6.79 10.94
CA LEU A 78 -7.47 -6.96 9.79
C LEU A 78 -8.59 -7.94 10.11
N GLU A 79 -8.32 -8.99 10.90
CA GLU A 79 -9.34 -9.93 11.37
C GLU A 79 -10.39 -9.24 12.27
N LEU A 80 -9.96 -8.33 13.16
CA LEU A 80 -10.87 -7.50 13.94
C LEU A 80 -11.79 -6.66 13.03
N LEU A 81 -11.27 -6.11 11.93
CA LEU A 81 -12.09 -5.35 10.97
C LEU A 81 -13.05 -6.25 10.18
N ARG A 82 -12.64 -7.49 9.85
CA ARG A 82 -13.55 -8.48 9.23
C ARG A 82 -14.73 -8.82 10.15
N MET A 83 -14.48 -8.92 11.45
CA MET A 83 -15.56 -9.13 12.43
C MET A 83 -16.54 -7.94 12.44
N ALA A 84 -16.04 -6.70 12.46
CA ALA A 84 -16.91 -5.51 12.34
C ALA A 84 -17.71 -5.52 11.03
N GLN A 85 -17.08 -5.90 9.91
CA GLN A 85 -17.75 -6.04 8.62
C GLN A 85 -18.86 -7.10 8.64
N ALA A 86 -18.63 -8.25 9.26
CA ALA A 86 -19.62 -9.31 9.43
C ALA A 86 -20.82 -8.86 10.29
N ARG A 87 -20.64 -7.83 11.11
CA ARG A 87 -21.70 -7.19 11.90
C ARG A 87 -22.40 -6.01 11.19
N GLY A 88 -22.10 -5.81 9.91
CA GLY A 88 -22.77 -4.82 9.07
C GLY A 88 -22.07 -3.47 8.93
N VAL A 89 -20.89 -3.27 9.57
CA VAL A 89 -20.11 -2.06 9.38
C VAL A 89 -19.50 -2.05 7.97
N ARG A 90 -19.69 -0.99 7.21
CA ARG A 90 -19.07 -0.85 5.88
C ARG A 90 -17.58 -0.49 6.02
N ILE A 91 -16.69 -1.29 5.49
CA ILE A 91 -15.23 -1.07 5.60
C ILE A 91 -14.66 -0.62 4.24
N PHE A 92 -14.06 0.55 4.21
CA PHE A 92 -13.41 1.15 3.05
C PHE A 92 -11.89 1.24 3.29
N SER A 93 -10.97 0.47 2.66
CA SER A 93 -11.17 -0.65 1.75
C SER A 93 -11.36 -1.97 2.49
N ASN A 94 -11.79 -3.01 1.73
CA ASN A 94 -12.05 -4.35 2.27
C ASN A 94 -10.79 -4.93 2.96
N PRO A 95 -10.91 -5.48 4.19
CA PRO A 95 -9.78 -6.05 4.93
C PRO A 95 -9.05 -7.18 4.22
N GLU A 96 -9.75 -8.05 3.48
CA GLU A 96 -9.13 -9.14 2.71
C GLU A 96 -8.29 -8.62 1.54
N ALA A 97 -8.75 -7.57 0.87
CA ALA A 97 -7.97 -6.92 -0.18
C ALA A 97 -6.72 -6.25 0.39
N ILE A 98 -6.84 -5.59 1.56
CA ILE A 98 -5.70 -5.01 2.27
C ILE A 98 -4.69 -6.10 2.66
N LEU A 99 -5.15 -7.24 3.17
CA LEU A 99 -4.29 -8.38 3.52
C LEU A 99 -3.42 -8.82 2.35
N ARG A 100 -4.02 -8.98 1.16
CA ARG A 100 -3.31 -9.38 -0.07
C ARG A 100 -2.29 -8.36 -0.56
N LEU A 101 -2.36 -7.12 -0.11
CA LEU A 101 -1.44 -6.04 -0.50
C LEU A 101 -0.35 -5.77 0.55
N ILE A 102 -0.61 -6.11 1.81
CA ILE A 102 0.41 -6.01 2.87
C ILE A 102 1.50 -7.05 2.67
N ASP A 103 1.14 -8.25 2.24
CA ASP A 103 2.07 -9.29 1.82
C ASP A 103 2.53 -9.03 0.37
N ARG A 104 3.81 -8.71 0.21
CA ARG A 104 4.43 -8.46 -1.09
C ARG A 104 4.27 -9.62 -2.06
N LEU A 105 4.41 -10.86 -1.58
CA LEU A 105 4.25 -12.04 -2.42
C LEU A 105 2.81 -12.19 -2.92
N ALA A 106 1.82 -12.02 -2.06
CA ALA A 106 0.41 -12.09 -2.43
C ALA A 106 0.02 -11.01 -3.46
N CYS A 107 0.55 -9.78 -3.29
CA CYS A 107 0.40 -8.70 -4.27
C CYS A 107 1.00 -9.10 -5.62
N THR A 108 2.26 -9.54 -5.62
CA THR A 108 2.97 -9.98 -6.84
C THR A 108 2.25 -11.11 -7.56
N MET A 109 1.80 -12.13 -6.83
CA MET A 109 1.05 -13.26 -7.40
C MET A 109 -0.25 -12.78 -8.06
N SER A 110 -0.98 -11.86 -7.41
CA SER A 110 -2.22 -11.30 -7.96
C SER A 110 -1.98 -10.53 -9.27
N LEU A 111 -0.92 -9.73 -9.31
CA LEU A 111 -0.53 -8.98 -10.51
C LEU A 111 -0.07 -9.91 -11.64
N ARG A 112 0.71 -10.95 -11.34
CA ARG A 112 1.14 -11.94 -12.33
C ARG A 112 -0.02 -12.74 -12.93
N LEU A 113 -0.98 -13.14 -12.10
CA LEU A 113 -2.19 -13.85 -12.56
C LEU A 113 -3.11 -12.95 -13.41
N ALA A 114 -2.97 -11.63 -13.32
CA ALA A 114 -3.65 -10.65 -14.15
C ALA A 114 -2.80 -10.19 -15.37
N ASP A 115 -1.73 -10.91 -15.70
CA ASP A 115 -0.82 -10.62 -16.82
C ASP A 115 -0.26 -9.18 -16.79
N ILE A 116 0.02 -8.66 -15.59
CA ILE A 116 0.61 -7.32 -15.44
C ILE A 116 2.14 -7.42 -15.59
N PRO A 117 2.75 -6.59 -16.45
CA PRO A 117 4.21 -6.51 -16.59
C PRO A 117 4.88 -6.11 -15.27
N MET A 118 5.85 -6.91 -14.85
CA MET A 118 6.62 -6.73 -13.61
C MET A 118 8.08 -7.12 -13.83
N PRO A 119 9.02 -6.65 -13.00
CA PRO A 119 10.40 -7.13 -13.05
C PRO A 119 10.46 -8.64 -12.84
N ARG A 120 11.47 -9.31 -13.42
CA ARG A 120 11.72 -10.72 -13.15
C ARG A 120 11.90 -10.93 -11.65
N THR A 121 11.22 -11.94 -11.10
CA THR A 121 11.18 -12.16 -9.66
C THR A 121 11.25 -13.66 -9.38
N ARG A 122 12.08 -14.04 -8.41
CA ARG A 122 12.12 -15.39 -7.81
C ARG A 122 11.86 -15.28 -6.31
N VAL A 123 11.23 -16.30 -5.76
CA VAL A 123 10.98 -16.39 -4.31
C VAL A 123 11.38 -17.79 -3.86
N THR A 124 12.23 -17.85 -2.84
CA THR A 124 12.77 -19.12 -2.33
C THR A 124 13.20 -19.01 -0.88
N GLU A 125 13.28 -20.12 -0.16
CA GLU A 125 13.95 -20.27 1.14
C GLU A 125 15.32 -20.96 0.98
N ASP A 126 15.62 -21.47 -0.21
CA ASP A 126 16.87 -22.16 -0.50
C ASP A 126 17.97 -21.18 -0.90
N LEU A 127 19.11 -21.25 -0.20
CA LEU A 127 20.24 -20.34 -0.42
C LEU A 127 20.89 -20.54 -1.81
N THR A 128 20.94 -21.80 -2.30
CA THR A 128 21.52 -22.11 -3.61
C THR A 128 20.66 -21.53 -4.74
N GLU A 129 19.34 -21.66 -4.62
CA GLU A 129 18.40 -21.06 -5.57
C GLU A 129 18.43 -19.53 -5.53
N ALA A 130 18.68 -18.94 -4.35
CA ALA A 130 18.86 -17.50 -4.21
C ALA A 130 20.14 -17.01 -4.89
N GLU A 131 21.27 -17.73 -4.74
CA GLU A 131 22.52 -17.45 -5.45
C GLU A 131 22.31 -17.55 -6.96
N ALA A 132 21.67 -18.62 -7.44
CA ALA A 132 21.35 -18.80 -8.86
C ALA A 132 20.43 -17.69 -9.41
N ALA A 133 19.56 -17.11 -8.59
CA ALA A 133 18.74 -15.97 -8.99
C ALA A 133 19.59 -14.69 -9.16
N VAL A 134 20.51 -14.44 -8.23
CA VAL A 134 21.45 -13.29 -8.34
C VAL A 134 22.34 -13.42 -9.56
N ASP A 135 22.89 -14.61 -9.81
CA ASP A 135 23.74 -14.85 -10.98
C ASP A 135 22.96 -14.66 -12.30
N LEU A 136 21.71 -15.11 -12.35
CA LEU A 136 20.84 -14.94 -13.52
C LEU A 136 20.53 -13.47 -13.81
N TYR A 137 20.38 -12.64 -12.78
CA TYR A 137 20.01 -11.23 -12.92
C TYR A 137 21.23 -10.29 -13.00
N GLY A 138 22.41 -10.76 -12.59
CA GLY A 138 23.62 -9.95 -12.44
C GLY A 138 23.57 -9.01 -11.24
N SER A 139 22.41 -8.41 -10.99
CA SER A 139 22.11 -7.55 -9.84
C SER A 139 20.66 -7.73 -9.42
N ALA A 140 20.40 -7.98 -8.14
CA ALA A 140 19.09 -8.24 -7.61
C ALA A 140 18.77 -7.39 -6.37
N VAL A 141 17.48 -7.03 -6.21
CA VAL A 141 16.96 -6.38 -5.01
C VAL A 141 16.27 -7.43 -4.17
N PHE A 142 16.81 -7.68 -2.98
CA PHE A 142 16.20 -8.51 -1.95
C PHE A 142 15.22 -7.66 -1.14
N LYS A 143 13.99 -8.10 -1.01
CA LYS A 143 12.92 -7.32 -0.38
C LYS A 143 12.25 -8.13 0.73
N PRO A 144 12.16 -7.62 1.98
CA PRO A 144 11.31 -8.25 2.99
C PRO A 144 9.85 -8.32 2.49
N LEU A 145 9.17 -9.43 2.79
CA LEU A 145 7.75 -9.59 2.39
C LEU A 145 6.84 -8.55 3.05
N TYR A 146 7.10 -8.25 4.32
CA TYR A 146 6.34 -7.30 5.14
C TYR A 146 7.16 -6.04 5.39
N SER A 147 7.22 -5.16 4.42
CA SER A 147 7.94 -3.88 4.57
C SER A 147 7.31 -2.76 3.76
N THR A 148 7.64 -1.53 4.14
CA THR A 148 7.20 -0.32 3.44
C THR A 148 8.35 0.67 3.30
N LYS A 149 8.31 1.55 2.29
CA LYS A 149 9.27 2.64 2.08
C LYS A 149 10.70 2.14 1.88
N ALA A 150 10.88 1.05 1.15
CA ALA A 150 12.16 0.38 0.88
C ALA A 150 12.97 -0.04 2.12
N ARG A 151 12.35 -0.09 3.31
CA ARG A 151 13.05 -0.51 4.53
C ARG A 151 13.48 -1.97 4.44
N GLY A 152 14.75 -2.24 4.79
CA GLY A 152 15.32 -3.58 4.79
C GLY A 152 15.52 -4.18 3.40
N MET A 153 15.43 -3.38 2.34
CA MET A 153 15.80 -3.82 0.99
C MET A 153 17.32 -3.73 0.82
N TYR A 154 17.87 -4.75 0.18
CA TYR A 154 19.30 -4.85 -0.14
C TYR A 154 19.49 -5.09 -1.63
N VAL A 155 20.50 -4.44 -2.22
CA VAL A 155 20.98 -4.78 -3.55
C VAL A 155 22.14 -5.75 -3.39
N ILE A 156 22.08 -6.90 -4.05
CA ILE A 156 23.15 -7.90 -4.08
C ILE A 156 23.58 -8.09 -5.54
N GLU A 157 24.88 -7.87 -5.77
CA GLU A 157 25.51 -8.07 -7.08
C GLU A 157 26.05 -9.50 -7.17
N SER A 158 26.02 -10.10 -8.38
CA SER A 158 26.65 -11.40 -8.62
C SER A 158 28.17 -11.32 -8.38
N GLY A 159 28.72 -12.33 -7.71
CA GLY A 159 30.16 -12.42 -7.43
C GLY A 159 30.50 -12.98 -6.06
N ALA A 160 31.77 -12.97 -5.71
CA ALA A 160 32.35 -13.67 -4.56
C ALA A 160 31.74 -13.30 -3.18
N GLY A 161 31.11 -12.12 -3.06
CA GLY A 161 30.46 -11.67 -1.81
C GLY A 161 28.96 -12.01 -1.70
N ALA A 162 28.33 -12.47 -2.79
CA ALA A 162 26.87 -12.65 -2.85
C ALA A 162 26.35 -13.66 -1.81
N ALA A 163 26.97 -14.81 -1.72
CA ALA A 163 26.58 -15.88 -0.80
C ALA A 163 26.54 -15.44 0.69
N ALA A 164 27.48 -14.59 1.11
CA ALA A 164 27.50 -14.07 2.46
C ALA A 164 26.32 -13.09 2.70
N GLN A 165 26.10 -12.16 1.79
CA GLN A 165 25.01 -11.18 1.86
C GLN A 165 23.63 -11.86 1.81
N ILE A 166 23.48 -12.93 1.01
CA ILE A 166 22.25 -13.73 0.94
C ILE A 166 21.97 -14.40 2.29
N ARG A 167 22.98 -15.03 2.91
CA ARG A 167 22.82 -15.62 4.25
C ARG A 167 22.45 -14.59 5.31
N ASP A 168 23.07 -13.41 5.26
CA ASP A 168 22.77 -12.32 6.21
C ASP A 168 21.33 -11.84 6.05
N PHE A 169 20.83 -11.70 4.81
CA PHE A 169 19.43 -11.35 4.55
C PHE A 169 18.46 -12.45 5.01
N ALA A 170 18.76 -13.71 4.68
CA ALA A 170 17.92 -14.87 5.01
C ALA A 170 17.76 -15.08 6.53
N ALA A 171 18.76 -14.70 7.36
CA ALA A 171 18.68 -14.78 8.80
C ALA A 171 17.50 -14.00 9.41
N GLY A 172 17.10 -12.89 8.78
CA GLY A 172 15.95 -12.09 9.20
C GLY A 172 14.72 -12.24 8.29
N ASN A 173 14.89 -12.85 7.12
CA ASN A 173 13.87 -12.98 6.08
C ASN A 173 13.97 -14.38 5.44
N PRO A 174 13.47 -15.44 6.09
CA PRO A 174 13.61 -16.81 5.59
C PRO A 174 13.06 -16.98 4.17
N VAL A 175 11.91 -16.40 3.88
CA VAL A 175 11.37 -16.33 2.52
C VAL A 175 12.00 -15.15 1.81
N MET A 176 12.92 -15.42 0.90
CA MET A 176 13.66 -14.42 0.14
C MET A 176 12.89 -14.03 -1.13
N TYR A 177 12.41 -12.79 -1.19
CA TYR A 177 11.84 -12.19 -2.39
C TYR A 177 12.94 -11.47 -3.16
N ILE A 178 13.31 -12.03 -4.30
CA ILE A 178 14.49 -11.66 -5.10
C ILE A 178 14.01 -11.11 -6.43
N GLN A 179 14.19 -9.82 -6.66
CA GLN A 179 13.75 -9.15 -7.87
C GLN A 179 14.93 -8.58 -8.64
N GLU A 180 14.92 -8.76 -9.97
CA GLU A 180 15.89 -8.12 -10.84
C GLU A 180 15.95 -6.61 -10.57
N LYS A 181 17.16 -6.08 -10.39
CA LYS A 181 17.37 -4.65 -10.28
C LYS A 181 17.29 -4.01 -11.67
N LEU A 182 16.36 -3.09 -11.82
CA LEU A 182 16.16 -2.35 -13.06
C LEU A 182 16.68 -0.91 -12.93
N ASP A 183 17.12 -0.35 -14.04
CA ASP A 183 17.36 1.08 -14.14
C ASP A 183 16.01 1.81 -14.31
N LEU A 184 15.72 2.71 -13.39
CA LEU A 184 14.48 3.49 -13.36
C LEU A 184 14.65 4.89 -13.95
N SER A 185 15.80 5.21 -14.52
CA SER A 185 16.11 6.55 -15.07
C SER A 185 15.80 7.68 -14.07
N GLY A 186 16.00 7.41 -12.78
CA GLY A 186 15.85 8.38 -11.69
C GLY A 186 14.41 8.76 -11.32
N GLN A 187 13.37 8.10 -11.87
CA GLN A 187 11.99 8.37 -11.50
C GLN A 187 11.09 7.13 -11.53
N ASP A 188 10.04 7.17 -10.74
CA ASP A 188 8.89 6.27 -10.83
C ASP A 188 7.59 7.04 -10.63
N LEU A 189 6.48 6.42 -10.98
CA LEU A 189 5.15 7.05 -11.04
C LEU A 189 4.23 6.47 -9.96
N GLY A 190 3.46 7.34 -9.30
CA GLY A 190 2.35 6.94 -8.46
C GLY A 190 1.03 7.31 -9.14
N MET A 191 0.28 6.32 -9.60
CA MET A 191 -0.98 6.49 -10.29
C MET A 191 -2.14 6.27 -9.33
N VAL A 192 -2.93 7.30 -9.07
CA VAL A 192 -3.93 7.35 -8.00
C VAL A 192 -5.31 6.98 -8.51
N PHE A 193 -6.00 6.11 -7.77
CA PHE A 193 -7.35 5.66 -8.07
C PHE A 193 -8.29 5.80 -6.86
N LEU A 194 -9.54 6.17 -7.14
CA LEU A 194 -10.65 6.20 -6.20
C LEU A 194 -11.76 5.30 -6.74
N ASN A 195 -12.09 4.23 -6.02
CA ASN A 195 -13.11 3.26 -6.40
C ASN A 195 -12.95 2.72 -7.85
N GLY A 196 -11.69 2.50 -8.29
CA GLY A 196 -11.36 2.05 -9.64
C GLY A 196 -11.21 3.17 -10.69
N ASP A 197 -11.68 4.38 -10.40
CA ASP A 197 -11.56 5.53 -11.30
C ASP A 197 -10.19 6.19 -11.15
N TYR A 198 -9.53 6.46 -12.26
CA TYR A 198 -8.28 7.19 -12.31
C TYR A 198 -8.47 8.64 -11.87
N LEU A 199 -7.61 9.14 -10.99
CA LEU A 199 -7.63 10.52 -10.51
C LEU A 199 -6.49 11.35 -11.07
N CYS A 200 -5.25 10.92 -10.85
CA CYS A 200 -4.05 11.65 -11.25
C CYS A 200 -2.80 10.77 -11.22
N THR A 201 -1.72 11.28 -11.80
CA THR A 201 -0.38 10.68 -11.71
C THR A 201 0.61 11.72 -11.23
N TYR A 202 1.45 11.32 -10.29
CA TYR A 202 2.64 12.08 -9.89
C TYR A 202 3.90 11.26 -10.12
N ALA A 203 4.99 11.93 -10.47
CA ALA A 203 6.31 11.33 -10.48
C ALA A 203 6.98 11.49 -9.10
N ARG A 204 7.76 10.48 -8.70
CA ARG A 204 8.77 10.59 -7.65
C ARG A 204 10.13 10.66 -8.33
N VAL A 205 10.74 11.83 -8.29
CA VAL A 205 12.01 12.09 -8.97
C VAL A 205 13.13 12.04 -7.94
N SER A 206 14.15 11.21 -8.18
CA SER A 206 15.30 11.10 -7.30
C SER A 206 16.10 12.42 -7.28
N ALA A 207 16.63 12.80 -6.12
CA ALA A 207 17.48 13.99 -5.98
C ALA A 207 18.97 13.71 -6.26
N SER A 208 19.37 12.44 -6.44
CA SER A 208 20.76 12.00 -6.58
C SER A 208 20.79 10.62 -7.25
N ASP A 209 21.99 10.13 -7.58
CA ASP A 209 22.25 8.78 -8.16
C ASP A 209 21.90 7.61 -7.22
N THR A 210 20.86 7.75 -6.40
CA THR A 210 20.36 6.65 -5.57
C THR A 210 19.58 5.65 -6.42
N TRP A 211 19.74 4.35 -6.14
CA TRP A 211 19.07 3.27 -6.86
C TRP A 211 17.54 3.24 -6.64
N ASN A 212 17.00 4.06 -5.73
CA ASN A 212 15.57 4.16 -5.46
C ASN A 212 15.09 5.62 -5.49
N THR A 213 13.81 5.80 -5.76
CA THR A 213 13.15 7.09 -5.96
C THR A 213 12.33 7.55 -4.74
N THR A 214 12.54 6.89 -3.58
CA THR A 214 11.71 7.15 -2.42
C THR A 214 11.88 8.57 -1.87
N ILE A 215 10.78 9.18 -1.45
CA ILE A 215 10.79 10.52 -0.82
C ILE A 215 11.67 10.54 0.44
N HIS A 216 11.79 9.40 1.15
CA HIS A 216 12.69 9.25 2.28
C HIS A 216 14.17 9.38 1.92
N SER A 217 14.53 9.08 0.68
CA SER A 217 15.89 9.22 0.13
C SER A 217 16.10 10.58 -0.56
N GLY A 218 15.25 11.57 -0.28
CA GLY A 218 15.36 12.93 -0.84
C GLY A 218 14.63 13.15 -2.15
N GLY A 219 13.86 12.18 -2.63
CA GLY A 219 13.03 12.33 -3.83
C GLY A 219 11.97 13.44 -3.69
N LYS A 220 11.58 14.02 -4.81
CA LYS A 220 10.56 15.07 -4.88
C LYS A 220 9.36 14.62 -5.71
N TYR A 221 8.18 15.10 -5.34
CA TYR A 221 6.99 14.95 -6.18
C TYR A 221 7.02 15.96 -7.33
N ALA A 222 6.61 15.48 -8.51
CA ALA A 222 6.40 16.31 -9.70
C ALA A 222 5.10 15.86 -10.40
N PRO A 223 4.40 16.75 -11.12
CA PRO A 223 3.28 16.38 -11.95
C PRO A 223 3.77 15.48 -13.10
N TYR A 224 2.92 14.56 -13.54
CA TYR A 224 3.16 13.71 -14.69
C TYR A 224 1.86 13.50 -15.46
N ASP A 225 1.90 13.66 -16.78
CA ASP A 225 0.75 13.43 -17.66
C ASP A 225 0.93 12.09 -18.40
N PRO A 226 0.25 11.01 -17.95
CA PRO A 226 0.39 9.69 -18.52
C PRO A 226 -0.45 9.57 -19.81
N ASP A 227 0.03 8.78 -20.76
CA ASP A 227 -0.77 8.39 -21.89
C ASP A 227 -1.93 7.42 -21.47
N PRO A 228 -2.95 7.24 -22.33
CA PRO A 228 -4.09 6.38 -22.03
C PRO A 228 -3.73 4.91 -21.79
N ASP A 229 -2.69 4.38 -22.45
CA ASP A 229 -2.27 2.99 -22.32
C ASP A 229 -1.63 2.76 -20.94
N LEU A 230 -0.90 3.74 -20.42
CA LEU A 230 -0.32 3.70 -19.08
C LEU A 230 -1.42 3.75 -18.01
N ILE A 231 -2.45 4.58 -18.21
CA ILE A 231 -3.64 4.63 -17.33
C ILE A 231 -4.36 3.29 -17.34
N ASP A 232 -4.53 2.67 -18.51
CA ASP A 232 -5.18 1.36 -18.64
C ASP A 232 -4.37 0.25 -17.95
N LEU A 233 -3.05 0.23 -18.12
CA LEU A 233 -2.16 -0.69 -17.42
C LEU A 233 -2.36 -0.59 -15.89
N ALA A 234 -2.32 0.62 -15.35
CA ALA A 234 -2.49 0.84 -13.92
C ALA A 234 -3.91 0.49 -13.44
N ARG A 235 -4.95 0.76 -14.26
CA ARG A 235 -6.33 0.35 -13.97
C ARG A 235 -6.46 -1.17 -13.90
N ARG A 236 -5.88 -1.91 -14.84
CA ARG A 236 -5.84 -3.38 -14.82
C ARG A 236 -5.07 -3.90 -13.60
N ALA A 237 -3.98 -3.26 -13.21
CA ALA A 237 -3.19 -3.66 -12.07
C ALA A 237 -3.94 -3.54 -10.73
N GLN A 238 -4.72 -2.49 -10.52
CA GLN A 238 -5.47 -2.29 -9.29
C GLN A 238 -6.80 -3.05 -9.24
N ALA A 239 -7.39 -3.41 -10.39
CA ALA A 239 -8.71 -4.02 -10.49
C ALA A 239 -8.88 -5.31 -9.63
N PRO A 240 -7.91 -6.25 -9.57
CA PRO A 240 -8.03 -7.47 -8.77
C PRO A 240 -8.23 -7.25 -7.26
N PHE A 241 -7.96 -6.05 -6.76
CA PHE A 241 -8.02 -5.74 -5.33
C PHE A 241 -9.30 -4.99 -4.92
N GLY A 242 -9.97 -4.29 -5.82
CA GLY A 242 -11.22 -3.59 -5.56
C GLY A 242 -11.14 -2.60 -4.40
N LEU A 243 -10.04 -1.83 -4.29
CA LEU A 243 -9.83 -0.88 -3.21
C LEU A 243 -10.61 0.41 -3.42
N SER A 244 -11.13 0.96 -2.32
CA SER A 244 -11.79 2.27 -2.36
C SER A 244 -10.82 3.42 -2.68
N PHE A 245 -9.55 3.31 -2.26
CA PHE A 245 -8.50 4.27 -2.59
C PHE A 245 -7.15 3.56 -2.65
N THR A 246 -6.43 3.73 -3.77
CA THR A 246 -5.12 3.10 -3.95
C THR A 246 -4.18 3.96 -4.79
N THR A 247 -2.92 3.56 -4.81
CA THR A 247 -1.90 4.06 -5.74
C THR A 247 -1.19 2.86 -6.35
N VAL A 248 -1.05 2.88 -7.67
CA VAL A 248 -0.25 1.89 -8.42
C VAL A 248 1.12 2.49 -8.68
N ASP A 249 2.17 1.78 -8.29
CA ASP A 249 3.55 2.20 -8.50
C ASP A 249 4.07 1.63 -9.81
N VAL A 250 4.33 2.51 -10.78
CA VAL A 250 4.74 2.19 -12.15
C VAL A 250 6.10 2.80 -12.46
N ALA A 251 6.94 2.08 -13.19
CA ALA A 251 8.16 2.63 -13.74
C ALA A 251 8.22 2.45 -15.25
N MET A 252 8.83 3.41 -15.93
CA MET A 252 9.14 3.32 -17.34
C MET A 252 10.51 2.67 -17.51
N THR A 253 10.60 1.63 -18.33
CA THR A 253 11.86 0.96 -18.68
C THR A 253 12.08 0.99 -20.17
N ALA A 254 13.28 0.61 -20.62
CA ALA A 254 13.58 0.49 -22.05
C ALA A 254 12.68 -0.54 -22.78
N GLN A 255 12.08 -1.48 -22.05
CA GLN A 255 11.15 -2.50 -22.56
C GLN A 255 9.68 -2.12 -22.42
N GLY A 256 9.39 -0.94 -21.90
CA GLY A 256 8.03 -0.44 -21.66
C GLY A 256 7.70 -0.27 -20.18
N PRO A 257 6.46 0.10 -19.85
CA PRO A 257 6.04 0.31 -18.47
C PRO A 257 5.92 -1.01 -17.71
N ILE A 258 6.29 -0.98 -16.44
CA ILE A 258 6.14 -2.09 -15.49
C ILE A 258 5.49 -1.62 -14.21
N VAL A 259 4.81 -2.53 -13.51
CA VAL A 259 4.20 -2.27 -12.20
C VAL A 259 5.08 -2.90 -11.12
N PHE A 260 5.40 -2.13 -10.07
CA PHE A 260 6.11 -2.65 -8.90
C PHE A 260 5.16 -3.16 -7.83
N GLU A 261 4.13 -2.39 -7.52
CA GLU A 261 3.15 -2.75 -6.49
C GLU A 261 1.85 -1.94 -6.63
N VAL A 262 0.80 -2.43 -5.97
CA VAL A 262 -0.44 -1.71 -5.68
C VAL A 262 -0.47 -1.43 -4.18
N SER A 263 -0.71 -0.20 -3.81
CA SER A 263 -0.62 0.23 -2.40
C SER A 263 -1.95 0.06 -1.67
N ALA A 264 -1.96 -0.68 -0.55
CA ALA A 264 -3.15 -0.86 0.28
C ALA A 264 -3.73 0.45 0.83
N PHE A 265 -2.93 1.51 0.94
CA PHE A 265 -3.32 2.74 1.64
C PHE A 265 -3.10 4.03 0.82
N GLY A 266 -2.83 3.97 -0.44
CA GLY A 266 -2.66 5.08 -1.37
C GLY A 266 -1.98 6.36 -0.82
N GLY A 267 -1.25 7.07 -1.63
CA GLY A 267 -0.45 8.24 -1.21
C GLY A 267 -1.20 9.58 -1.30
N PHE A 268 -1.84 10.08 -0.24
CA PHE A 268 -2.46 11.43 -0.26
C PHE A 268 -1.46 12.54 -0.53
N ARG A 269 -0.23 12.40 0.00
CA ARG A 269 0.80 13.42 -0.15
C ARG A 269 1.24 13.57 -1.60
N GLY A 270 1.42 12.45 -2.33
CA GLY A 270 1.76 12.48 -3.75
C GLY A 270 0.66 13.14 -4.59
N ALA A 271 -0.61 12.83 -4.33
CA ALA A 271 -1.74 13.47 -5.00
C ALA A 271 -1.78 14.98 -4.74
N ARG A 272 -1.51 15.43 -3.49
CA ARG A 272 -1.48 16.84 -3.15
C ARG A 272 -0.27 17.56 -3.72
N ASP A 273 0.93 17.07 -3.43
CA ASP A 273 2.19 17.78 -3.71
C ASP A 273 2.61 17.65 -5.19
N GLY A 274 2.20 16.55 -5.87
CA GLY A 274 2.46 16.32 -7.29
C GLY A 274 1.35 16.78 -8.24
N CYS A 275 0.08 16.74 -7.79
CA CYS A 275 -1.07 16.98 -8.67
C CYS A 275 -1.99 18.11 -8.17
N GLY A 276 -1.72 18.71 -7.01
CA GLY A 276 -2.60 19.74 -6.43
C GLY A 276 -3.98 19.21 -5.98
N MET A 277 -4.12 17.88 -5.77
CA MET A 277 -5.39 17.22 -5.53
C MET A 277 -5.60 16.89 -4.05
N ASP A 278 -6.73 17.28 -3.49
CA ASP A 278 -7.13 16.89 -2.13
C ASP A 278 -7.79 15.51 -2.13
N ALA A 279 -6.96 14.47 -2.09
CA ALA A 279 -7.41 13.08 -2.08
C ALA A 279 -8.19 12.71 -0.80
N ALA A 280 -7.91 13.37 0.33
CA ALA A 280 -8.65 13.16 1.58
C ALA A 280 -10.10 13.63 1.44
N ALA A 281 -10.31 14.83 0.89
CA ALA A 281 -11.65 15.37 0.64
C ALA A 281 -12.43 14.55 -0.41
N LEU A 282 -11.74 14.01 -1.42
CA LEU A 282 -12.35 13.14 -2.45
C LEU A 282 -12.81 11.81 -1.86
N LEU A 283 -11.95 11.14 -1.09
CA LEU A 283 -12.29 9.87 -0.44
C LEU A 283 -13.41 10.04 0.59
N ALA A 284 -13.35 11.10 1.43
CA ALA A 284 -14.40 11.39 2.40
C ALA A 284 -15.76 11.58 1.73
N ARG A 285 -15.82 12.36 0.65
CA ARG A 285 -17.05 12.60 -0.12
C ARG A 285 -17.60 11.31 -0.74
N HIS A 286 -16.71 10.49 -1.32
CA HIS A 286 -17.09 9.19 -1.89
C HIS A 286 -17.73 8.29 -0.82
N VAL A 287 -17.05 8.09 0.32
CA VAL A 287 -17.54 7.21 1.38
C VAL A 287 -18.86 7.70 1.96
N ILE A 288 -19.01 9.02 2.25
CA ILE A 288 -20.26 9.58 2.77
C ILE A 288 -21.41 9.36 1.78
N LYS A 289 -21.17 9.55 0.49
CA LYS A 289 -22.18 9.28 -0.55
C LYS A 289 -22.59 7.80 -0.57
N GLU A 290 -21.61 6.90 -0.50
CA GLU A 290 -21.87 5.46 -0.47
C GLU A 290 -22.66 5.05 0.78
N VAL A 291 -22.36 5.60 1.95
CA VAL A 291 -23.05 5.28 3.21
C VAL A 291 -24.49 5.80 3.21
N ALA A 292 -24.75 6.92 2.53
CA ALA A 292 -26.09 7.52 2.44
C ALA A 292 -26.99 6.85 1.37
N ALA A 293 -26.43 6.03 0.48
CA ALA A 293 -27.15 5.32 -0.58
C ALA A 293 -27.76 4.01 -0.06
#